data_ab8979352d3b533f0e47e015088343d2
#
_entry.id   ab8979352d3b533f0e47e015088343d2
#
_cell.length_a   1.000
_cell.length_b   1.000
_cell.length_c   1.000
_cell.angle_alpha   90.00
_cell.angle_beta   90.00
_cell.angle_gamma   90.00
#
_symmetry.space_group_name_H-M   'P 1'
#
loop_
_entity.id
_entity.type
_entity.pdbx_description
1 polymer ?
#
loop_
_entity_poly.entity_id
_entity_poly.type
_entity_poly.pdbx_seq_one_letter_code
_entity_poly.pdbx_strand_id
1 'polypeptide(L)'
;MQNIQPCPVHTYAFPDGKTLTIGEKTLVMGILNVTPDSFSDGGQFDTVDAAVAHMHEMVAAGADLIDVGAESTRPGSAALTDAEEQARLLPMLEALLPACPVPISVDTYHSATARIAARMGAHILNDIWGLQYDGEPEGSMARVAAETGLPVIVMHNQHGKAYDGDVIAAMQAFFQRSLAIAHDAGVKDEQIILDPGIGFGKDTAANLLVQQRLDELLVVNGVRYPMLFAASRKRFIGDTLGLPTDERMEATGAAHVVAITRGADMVRVHDVLPIARMCRMTDFLVGRRIYAPA
;
A
#
# COMPACT_ATOMS: atom_id res chain seq x y z
N MET A 1 -11.21 -8.13 -23.72
CA MET A 1 -10.92 -7.50 -22.42
C MET A 1 -12.21 -7.55 -21.63
N GLN A 2 -12.21 -8.06 -20.41
CA GLN A 2 -13.36 -7.98 -19.50
C GLN A 2 -13.70 -6.51 -19.27
N ASN A 3 -14.99 -6.22 -19.14
CA ASN A 3 -15.47 -4.84 -18.93
C ASN A 3 -15.26 -4.49 -17.45
N ILE A 4 -14.02 -4.11 -17.10
CA ILE A 4 -13.64 -3.75 -15.74
C ILE A 4 -14.26 -2.39 -15.43
N GLN A 5 -15.01 -2.31 -14.34
CA GLN A 5 -15.57 -1.06 -13.86
C GLN A 5 -14.42 -0.07 -13.51
N PRO A 6 -14.35 1.11 -14.15
CA PRO A 6 -13.33 2.08 -13.84
C PRO A 6 -13.46 2.57 -12.39
N CYS A 7 -12.32 2.89 -11.78
CA CYS A 7 -12.31 3.54 -10.48
C CYS A 7 -12.92 4.95 -10.61
N PRO A 8 -13.87 5.34 -9.75
CA PRO A 8 -14.32 6.72 -9.68
C PRO A 8 -13.14 7.65 -9.39
N VAL A 9 -13.09 8.78 -10.11
CA VAL A 9 -12.05 9.78 -9.84
C VAL A 9 -12.34 10.46 -8.51
N HIS A 10 -11.37 10.42 -7.62
CA HIS A 10 -11.44 11.08 -6.32
C HIS A 10 -10.13 11.80 -5.98
N THR A 11 -10.23 13.02 -5.48
CA THR A 11 -9.06 13.81 -5.06
C THR A 11 -9.10 14.04 -3.55
N TYR A 12 -8.09 13.52 -2.86
CA TYR A 12 -7.81 13.85 -1.48
C TYR A 12 -7.04 15.18 -1.43
N ALA A 13 -7.50 16.10 -0.59
CA ALA A 13 -6.80 17.37 -0.31
C ALA A 13 -6.37 17.38 1.15
N PHE A 14 -5.09 17.61 1.38
CA PHE A 14 -4.49 17.57 2.71
C PHE A 14 -4.24 18.99 3.27
N PRO A 15 -4.18 19.15 4.62
CA PRO A 15 -4.05 20.45 5.24
C PRO A 15 -2.79 21.25 4.86
N ASP A 16 -1.72 20.57 4.48
CA ASP A 16 -0.46 21.16 4.02
C ASP A 16 -0.46 21.57 2.53
N GLY A 17 -1.62 21.43 1.86
CA GLY A 17 -1.82 21.81 0.47
C GLY A 17 -1.48 20.72 -0.54
N LYS A 18 -0.97 19.57 -0.10
CA LYS A 18 -0.77 18.42 -1.00
C LYS A 18 -2.09 17.81 -1.42
N THR A 19 -2.09 17.15 -2.58
CA THR A 19 -3.26 16.43 -3.11
C THR A 19 -2.86 15.08 -3.65
N LEU A 20 -3.81 14.15 -3.66
CA LEU A 20 -3.67 12.85 -4.32
C LEU A 20 -4.96 12.54 -5.09
N THR A 21 -4.87 12.43 -6.42
CA THR A 21 -6.00 12.05 -7.27
C THR A 21 -5.88 10.59 -7.70
N ILE A 22 -6.86 9.77 -7.34
CA ILE A 22 -6.99 8.37 -7.76
C ILE A 22 -8.01 8.28 -8.90
N GLY A 23 -7.84 7.32 -9.81
CA GLY A 23 -8.78 7.02 -10.90
C GLY A 23 -8.40 7.60 -12.27
N GLU A 24 -7.49 8.58 -12.35
CA GLU A 24 -7.04 9.17 -13.61
C GLU A 24 -5.87 8.44 -14.26
N LYS A 25 -4.99 7.88 -13.43
CA LYS A 25 -3.79 7.15 -13.83
C LYS A 25 -3.47 6.09 -12.78
N THR A 26 -2.57 5.18 -13.12
CA THR A 26 -1.97 4.31 -12.09
C THR A 26 -1.01 5.13 -11.23
N LEU A 27 -1.25 5.18 -9.92
CA LEU A 27 -0.37 5.82 -8.95
C LEU A 27 0.77 4.89 -8.55
N VAL A 28 1.96 5.46 -8.35
CA VAL A 28 3.15 4.73 -7.90
C VAL A 28 3.51 5.15 -6.48
N MET A 29 3.39 4.22 -5.55
CA MET A 29 3.78 4.37 -4.15
C MET A 29 5.18 3.80 -3.95
N GLY A 30 6.13 4.66 -3.58
CA GLY A 30 7.50 4.24 -3.25
C GLY A 30 7.61 3.72 -1.83
N ILE A 31 8.29 2.60 -1.63
CA ILE A 31 8.51 1.98 -0.31
C ILE A 31 9.74 2.57 0.35
N LEU A 32 9.59 3.20 1.50
CA LEU A 32 10.66 3.70 2.34
C LEU A 32 10.67 2.98 3.70
N ASN A 33 11.42 1.88 3.79
CA ASN A 33 11.60 1.17 5.05
C ASN A 33 12.67 1.85 5.91
N VAL A 34 12.30 2.26 7.11
CA VAL A 34 13.20 2.89 8.09
C VAL A 34 13.58 1.89 9.20
N THR A 35 14.00 0.69 8.80
CA THR A 35 14.49 -0.35 9.71
C THR A 35 15.99 -0.18 9.99
N PRO A 36 16.50 -0.65 11.15
CA PRO A 36 17.92 -0.54 11.48
C PRO A 36 18.86 -1.11 10.40
N ASP A 37 18.43 -2.16 9.71
CA ASP A 37 19.21 -2.82 8.66
C ASP A 37 19.20 -2.06 7.33
N SER A 38 18.27 -1.14 7.13
CA SER A 38 18.11 -0.41 5.86
C SER A 38 19.18 0.67 5.67
N PHE A 39 19.83 1.11 6.75
CA PHE A 39 20.78 2.23 6.77
C PHE A 39 21.94 1.94 7.74
N SER A 40 22.49 0.72 7.76
CA SER A 40 23.33 0.17 8.82
C SER A 40 24.74 0.74 8.94
N ASP A 41 25.22 1.58 8.00
CA ASP A 41 26.63 2.02 7.95
C ASP A 41 26.87 3.43 8.52
N GLY A 42 25.84 4.11 9.06
CA GLY A 42 25.91 5.48 9.58
C GLY A 42 25.31 5.67 10.98
N GLY A 43 25.64 6.77 11.64
CA GLY A 43 24.99 7.18 12.89
C GLY A 43 23.53 7.58 12.65
N GLN A 44 22.76 7.81 13.74
CA GLN A 44 21.32 8.09 13.69
C GLN A 44 20.96 9.31 12.79
N PHE A 45 21.82 10.31 12.71
CA PHE A 45 21.64 11.47 11.82
C PHE A 45 21.90 11.13 10.35
N ASP A 46 22.92 10.30 10.06
CA ASP A 46 23.22 9.87 8.70
C ASP A 46 22.07 9.02 8.12
N THR A 47 21.33 8.29 8.97
CA THR A 47 20.15 7.50 8.55
C THR A 47 18.96 8.37 8.17
N VAL A 48 18.72 9.49 8.85
CA VAL A 48 17.63 10.43 8.53
C VAL A 48 17.93 11.14 7.20
N ASP A 49 19.14 11.67 7.03
CA ASP A 49 19.54 12.35 5.80
C ASP A 49 19.53 11.40 4.59
N ALA A 50 19.96 10.15 4.78
CA ALA A 50 19.87 9.11 3.75
C ALA A 50 18.41 8.77 3.39
N ALA A 51 17.51 8.72 4.36
CA ALA A 51 16.08 8.50 4.12
C ALA A 51 15.45 9.65 3.34
N VAL A 52 15.79 10.91 3.69
CA VAL A 52 15.33 12.11 2.97
C VAL A 52 15.87 12.13 1.54
N ALA A 53 17.16 11.84 1.35
CA ALA A 53 17.76 11.76 0.03
C ALA A 53 17.08 10.68 -0.84
N HIS A 54 16.90 9.48 -0.30
CA HIS A 54 16.24 8.37 -1.01
C HIS A 54 14.77 8.68 -1.33
N MET A 55 14.05 9.34 -0.44
CA MET A 55 12.70 9.84 -0.71
C MET A 55 12.69 10.78 -1.93
N HIS A 56 13.62 11.74 -2.01
CA HIS A 56 13.72 12.65 -3.16
C HIS A 56 14.07 11.91 -4.46
N GLU A 57 14.95 10.89 -4.40
CA GLU A 57 15.25 10.03 -5.54
C GLU A 57 14.00 9.30 -6.05
N MET A 58 13.19 8.73 -5.14
CA MET A 58 11.94 8.07 -5.51
C MET A 58 10.94 9.03 -6.14
N VAL A 59 10.80 10.24 -5.61
CA VAL A 59 9.93 11.28 -6.20
C VAL A 59 10.41 11.69 -7.58
N ALA A 60 11.72 11.94 -7.75
CA ALA A 60 12.31 12.24 -9.06
C ALA A 60 12.17 11.09 -10.05
N ALA A 61 12.14 9.84 -9.57
CA ALA A 61 11.89 8.64 -10.36
C ALA A 61 10.43 8.44 -10.75
N GLY A 62 9.49 9.23 -10.20
CA GLY A 62 8.08 9.24 -10.56
C GLY A 62 7.16 8.59 -9.52
N ALA A 63 7.55 8.53 -8.25
CA ALA A 63 6.63 8.20 -7.16
C ALA A 63 5.59 9.33 -7.00
N ASP A 64 4.32 8.96 -6.90
CA ASP A 64 3.20 9.86 -6.64
C ASP A 64 2.95 10.04 -5.14
N LEU A 65 3.41 9.10 -4.32
CA LEU A 65 3.38 9.12 -2.86
C LEU A 65 4.47 8.20 -2.31
N ILE A 66 4.84 8.39 -1.04
CA ILE A 66 5.84 7.59 -0.34
C ILE A 66 5.18 6.87 0.83
N ASP A 67 5.47 5.59 1.02
CA ASP A 67 4.97 4.79 2.13
C ASP A 67 6.11 4.50 3.10
N VAL A 68 5.98 5.00 4.33
CA VAL A 68 7.03 4.95 5.37
C VAL A 68 6.64 3.93 6.42
N GLY A 69 7.48 2.92 6.63
CA GLY A 69 7.27 1.89 7.65
C GLY A 69 8.53 1.59 8.44
N ALA A 70 8.40 1.44 9.77
CA ALA A 70 9.50 1.15 10.68
C ALA A 70 9.60 -0.33 11.08
N GLU A 71 8.60 -1.12 10.71
CA GLU A 71 8.54 -2.55 10.98
C GLU A 71 8.73 -3.35 9.68
N SER A 72 9.53 -4.41 9.76
CA SER A 72 9.60 -5.39 8.69
C SER A 72 8.42 -6.36 8.81
N THR A 73 7.44 -6.23 7.96
CA THR A 73 6.27 -7.13 7.90
C THR A 73 6.56 -8.43 7.15
N ARG A 74 7.84 -8.76 6.91
CA ARG A 74 8.25 -10.02 6.28
C ARG A 74 7.93 -11.19 7.20
N PRO A 75 7.51 -12.35 6.67
CA PRO A 75 7.31 -13.56 7.47
C PRO A 75 8.56 -13.92 8.29
N GLY A 76 8.41 -14.01 9.61
CA GLY A 76 9.50 -14.34 10.54
C GLY A 76 10.16 -13.13 11.21
N SER A 77 9.80 -11.91 10.86
CA SER A 77 10.19 -10.71 11.63
C SER A 77 9.47 -10.70 12.97
N ALA A 78 10.16 -10.27 14.03
CA ALA A 78 9.53 -10.05 15.34
C ALA A 78 8.62 -8.81 15.24
N ALA A 79 7.39 -8.93 15.73
CA ALA A 79 6.50 -7.79 15.86
C ALA A 79 7.10 -6.78 16.86
N LEU A 80 7.01 -5.50 16.52
CA LEU A 80 7.43 -4.42 17.43
C LEU A 80 6.29 -4.10 18.41
N THR A 81 6.66 -3.61 19.56
CA THR A 81 5.71 -2.90 20.44
C THR A 81 5.45 -1.50 19.88
N ASP A 82 4.32 -0.90 20.24
CA ASP A 82 4.01 0.51 19.87
C ASP A 82 5.17 1.45 20.17
N ALA A 83 5.79 1.30 21.36
CA ALA A 83 6.90 2.16 21.78
C ALA A 83 8.15 1.98 20.91
N GLU A 84 8.48 0.76 20.51
CA GLU A 84 9.61 0.48 19.62
C GLU A 84 9.36 0.98 18.20
N GLU A 85 8.13 0.80 17.68
CA GLU A 85 7.74 1.35 16.38
C GLU A 85 7.81 2.87 16.38
N GLN A 86 7.21 3.51 17.39
CA GLN A 86 7.23 4.97 17.53
C GLN A 86 8.64 5.54 17.65
N ALA A 87 9.51 4.90 18.43
CA ALA A 87 10.90 5.32 18.60
C ALA A 87 11.68 5.32 17.27
N ARG A 88 11.34 4.44 16.33
CA ARG A 88 11.95 4.38 14.98
C ARG A 88 11.27 5.31 13.99
N LEU A 89 9.94 5.31 13.95
CA LEU A 89 9.14 5.94 12.92
C LEU A 89 9.04 7.46 13.11
N LEU A 90 8.77 7.93 14.33
CA LEU A 90 8.42 9.35 14.55
C LEU A 90 9.58 10.31 14.24
N PRO A 91 10.85 10.05 14.59
CA PRO A 91 11.97 10.92 14.17
C PRO A 91 12.13 10.98 12.65
N MET A 92 11.83 9.89 11.93
CA MET A 92 11.86 9.88 10.47
C MET A 92 10.72 10.71 9.88
N LEU A 93 9.50 10.58 10.41
CA LEU A 93 8.35 11.39 9.96
C LEU A 93 8.58 12.89 10.22
N GLU A 94 9.21 13.27 11.32
CA GLU A 94 9.55 14.67 11.63
C GLU A 94 10.43 15.29 10.54
N ALA A 95 11.36 14.54 9.97
CA ALA A 95 12.22 15.00 8.88
C ALA A 95 11.57 14.87 7.50
N LEU A 96 10.84 13.77 7.23
CA LEU A 96 10.29 13.46 5.92
C LEU A 96 9.07 14.30 5.57
N LEU A 97 8.15 14.55 6.52
CA LEU A 97 6.88 15.25 6.24
C LEU A 97 7.07 16.66 5.68
N PRO A 98 7.95 17.53 6.24
CA PRO A 98 8.18 18.84 5.68
C PRO A 98 9.01 18.84 4.39
N ALA A 99 9.85 17.82 4.17
CA ALA A 99 10.74 17.71 3.02
C ALA A 99 10.10 17.07 1.79
N CYS A 100 9.08 16.21 1.98
CA CYS A 100 8.49 15.44 0.90
C CYS A 100 7.52 16.30 0.06
N PRO A 101 7.70 16.41 -1.26
CA PRO A 101 6.80 17.19 -2.11
C PRO A 101 5.50 16.44 -2.47
N VAL A 102 5.40 15.15 -2.16
CA VAL A 102 4.23 14.30 -2.41
C VAL A 102 3.64 13.80 -1.09
N PRO A 103 2.40 13.26 -1.07
CA PRO A 103 1.82 12.71 0.15
C PRO A 103 2.64 11.56 0.74
N ILE A 104 2.65 11.46 2.08
CA ILE A 104 3.26 10.37 2.83
C ILE A 104 2.16 9.47 3.41
N SER A 105 2.25 8.19 3.11
CA SER A 105 1.53 7.09 3.76
C SER A 105 2.37 6.54 4.91
N VAL A 106 1.72 6.09 5.97
CA VAL A 106 2.37 5.45 7.12
C VAL A 106 1.92 4.01 7.22
N ASP A 107 2.89 3.09 7.03
CA ASP A 107 2.70 1.63 7.13
C ASP A 107 2.77 1.24 8.60
N THR A 108 1.61 1.15 9.23
CA THR A 108 1.44 0.72 10.63
C THR A 108 0.05 0.14 10.85
N TYR A 109 -0.03 -0.91 11.66
CA TYR A 109 -1.28 -1.48 12.15
C TYR A 109 -1.54 -1.16 13.64
N HIS A 110 -0.64 -0.38 14.27
CA HIS A 110 -0.79 0.12 15.63
C HIS A 110 -1.55 1.44 15.66
N SER A 111 -2.77 1.43 16.18
CA SER A 111 -3.65 2.61 16.19
C SER A 111 -3.07 3.79 16.96
N ALA A 112 -2.28 3.53 18.00
CA ALA A 112 -1.58 4.58 18.76
C ALA A 112 -0.54 5.30 17.91
N THR A 113 0.29 4.56 17.16
CA THR A 113 1.28 5.10 16.22
C THR A 113 0.59 5.87 15.09
N ALA A 114 -0.43 5.30 14.48
CA ALA A 114 -1.22 5.93 13.42
C ALA A 114 -1.80 7.28 13.85
N ARG A 115 -2.33 7.37 15.07
CA ARG A 115 -2.88 8.61 15.66
C ARG A 115 -1.81 9.69 15.82
N ILE A 116 -0.61 9.33 16.26
CA ILE A 116 0.51 10.28 16.41
C ILE A 116 0.97 10.74 15.02
N ALA A 117 1.19 9.80 14.09
CA ALA A 117 1.61 10.11 12.73
C ALA A 117 0.63 11.04 12.01
N ALA A 118 -0.69 10.80 12.15
CA ALA A 118 -1.73 11.68 11.61
C ALA A 118 -1.65 13.11 12.18
N ARG A 119 -1.41 13.26 13.50
CA ARG A 119 -1.22 14.56 14.15
C ARG A 119 0.05 15.29 13.69
N MET A 120 1.08 14.55 13.31
CA MET A 120 2.31 15.09 12.73
C MET A 120 2.14 15.56 11.29
N GLY A 121 1.04 15.17 10.61
CA GLY A 121 0.73 15.56 9.24
C GLY A 121 0.90 14.43 8.21
N ALA A 122 0.91 13.17 8.62
CA ALA A 122 0.79 12.05 7.69
C ALA A 122 -0.52 12.14 6.90
N HIS A 123 -0.53 11.62 5.68
CA HIS A 123 -1.61 11.83 4.73
C HIS A 123 -2.50 10.60 4.53
N ILE A 124 -1.93 9.40 4.70
CA ILE A 124 -2.63 8.12 4.47
C ILE A 124 -2.21 7.15 5.57
N LEU A 125 -3.15 6.33 6.04
CA LEU A 125 -2.88 5.21 6.93
C LEU A 125 -2.83 3.93 6.09
N ASN A 126 -1.76 3.13 6.23
CA ASN A 126 -1.63 1.86 5.52
C ASN A 126 -1.64 0.72 6.55
N ASP A 127 -2.80 0.04 6.66
CA ASP A 127 -3.03 -0.99 7.66
C ASP A 127 -3.01 -2.39 7.04
N ILE A 128 -1.93 -3.12 7.32
CA ILE A 128 -1.72 -4.49 6.83
C ILE A 128 -2.66 -5.53 7.45
N TRP A 129 -3.44 -5.20 8.46
CA TRP A 129 -4.47 -6.06 9.06
C TRP A 129 -5.89 -5.65 8.67
N GLY A 130 -6.03 -4.62 7.84
CA GLY A 130 -7.30 -4.23 7.27
C GLY A 130 -8.38 -3.93 8.30
N LEU A 131 -8.03 -3.20 9.34
CA LEU A 131 -8.87 -2.81 10.48
C LEU A 131 -9.27 -3.97 11.42
N GLN A 132 -8.68 -5.17 11.22
CA GLN A 132 -9.02 -6.38 11.95
C GLN A 132 -7.85 -6.92 12.80
N TYR A 133 -6.89 -6.06 13.18
CA TYR A 133 -5.80 -6.48 14.07
C TYR A 133 -6.33 -6.93 15.42
N ASP A 134 -6.04 -8.18 15.79
CA ASP A 134 -6.55 -8.82 17.02
C ASP A 134 -5.74 -8.50 18.28
N GLY A 135 -4.60 -7.82 18.13
CA GLY A 135 -3.81 -7.29 19.25
C GLY A 135 -4.37 -6.01 19.87
N GLU A 136 -5.39 -5.39 19.28
CA GLU A 136 -6.07 -4.19 19.78
C GLU A 136 -7.59 -4.37 19.83
N PRO A 137 -8.32 -3.54 20.61
CA PRO A 137 -9.79 -3.54 20.57
C PRO A 137 -10.31 -3.29 19.14
N GLU A 138 -11.33 -4.05 18.73
CA GLU A 138 -11.94 -3.96 17.40
C GLU A 138 -12.27 -2.50 17.03
N GLY A 139 -11.93 -2.10 15.80
CA GLY A 139 -12.15 -0.76 15.27
C GLY A 139 -11.20 0.31 15.79
N SER A 140 -10.11 -0.02 16.50
CA SER A 140 -9.15 0.99 16.99
C SER A 140 -8.55 1.82 15.85
N MET A 141 -8.07 1.18 14.79
CA MET A 141 -7.54 1.87 13.60
C MET A 141 -8.65 2.61 12.83
N ALA A 142 -9.83 2.01 12.70
CA ALA A 142 -10.97 2.64 12.03
C ALA A 142 -11.39 3.96 12.73
N ARG A 143 -11.37 3.99 14.07
CA ARG A 143 -11.62 5.23 14.82
C ARG A 143 -10.57 6.30 14.53
N VAL A 144 -9.30 5.93 14.38
CA VAL A 144 -8.25 6.90 13.99
C VAL A 144 -8.54 7.47 12.60
N ALA A 145 -8.86 6.62 11.61
CA ALA A 145 -9.21 7.07 10.27
C ALA A 145 -10.44 8.00 10.26
N ALA A 146 -11.49 7.66 11.03
CA ALA A 146 -12.70 8.48 11.14
C ALA A 146 -12.43 9.84 11.81
N GLU A 147 -11.69 9.86 12.93
CA GLU A 147 -11.37 11.07 13.69
C GLU A 147 -10.46 12.04 12.91
N THR A 148 -9.55 11.50 12.11
CA THR A 148 -8.57 12.31 11.34
C THR A 148 -9.08 12.68 9.95
N GLY A 149 -10.06 11.95 9.42
CA GLY A 149 -10.55 12.09 8.06
C GLY A 149 -9.57 11.57 6.99
N LEU A 150 -8.46 10.94 7.39
CA LEU A 150 -7.45 10.43 6.47
C LEU A 150 -7.96 9.21 5.69
N PRO A 151 -7.56 9.06 4.43
CA PRO A 151 -7.74 7.80 3.72
C PRO A 151 -6.97 6.67 4.40
N VAL A 152 -7.55 5.47 4.36
CA VAL A 152 -6.98 4.26 4.94
C VAL A 152 -6.91 3.15 3.90
N ILE A 153 -5.73 2.53 3.79
CA ILE A 153 -5.52 1.33 3.00
C ILE A 153 -5.88 0.14 3.88
N VAL A 154 -6.84 -0.64 3.41
CA VAL A 154 -7.41 -1.82 4.09
C VAL A 154 -6.86 -3.05 3.38
N MET A 155 -5.81 -3.67 3.95
CA MET A 155 -5.17 -4.82 3.32
C MET A 155 -5.75 -6.14 3.85
N HIS A 156 -6.03 -7.08 2.94
CA HIS A 156 -6.38 -8.44 3.30
C HIS A 156 -5.18 -9.18 3.90
N ASN A 157 -5.32 -9.63 5.14
CA ASN A 157 -4.36 -10.47 5.83
C ASN A 157 -5.08 -11.54 6.65
N GLN A 158 -4.37 -12.63 6.99
CA GLN A 158 -4.84 -13.65 7.92
C GLN A 158 -3.67 -14.42 8.55
N HIS A 159 -3.92 -15.02 9.70
CA HIS A 159 -3.00 -15.98 10.28
C HIS A 159 -3.02 -17.30 9.47
N GLY A 160 -1.82 -17.82 9.15
CA GLY A 160 -1.71 -19.02 8.32
C GLY A 160 -1.90 -18.76 6.82
N LYS A 161 -2.00 -19.83 6.03
CA LYS A 161 -2.08 -19.76 4.55
C LYS A 161 -3.19 -20.61 3.96
N ALA A 162 -3.95 -21.33 4.80
CA ALA A 162 -5.02 -22.19 4.35
C ALA A 162 -6.31 -21.40 4.15
N TYR A 163 -7.04 -21.70 3.08
CA TYR A 163 -8.36 -21.20 2.79
C TYR A 163 -9.32 -22.38 2.74
N ASP A 164 -10.48 -22.21 3.39
CA ASP A 164 -11.58 -23.16 3.25
C ASP A 164 -12.44 -22.74 2.03
N GLY A 165 -12.19 -23.40 0.91
CA GLY A 165 -12.84 -23.09 -0.36
C GLY A 165 -12.12 -22.05 -1.23
N ASP A 166 -12.89 -21.16 -1.88
CA ASP A 166 -12.34 -20.17 -2.83
C ASP A 166 -11.70 -19.00 -2.10
N VAL A 167 -10.42 -18.74 -2.38
CA VAL A 167 -9.66 -17.63 -1.80
C VAL A 167 -10.30 -16.26 -2.09
N ILE A 168 -10.89 -16.06 -3.27
CA ILE A 168 -11.55 -14.80 -3.62
C ILE A 168 -12.79 -14.58 -2.77
N ALA A 169 -13.61 -15.62 -2.57
CA ALA A 169 -14.78 -15.54 -1.71
C ALA A 169 -14.40 -15.24 -0.25
N ALA A 170 -13.32 -15.86 0.26
CA ALA A 170 -12.80 -15.57 1.60
C ALA A 170 -12.32 -14.11 1.73
N MET A 171 -11.62 -13.59 0.71
CA MET A 171 -11.17 -12.21 0.67
C MET A 171 -12.34 -11.22 0.58
N GLN A 172 -13.37 -11.53 -0.19
CA GLN A 172 -14.60 -10.74 -0.25
C GLN A 172 -15.27 -10.66 1.15
N ALA A 173 -15.39 -11.78 1.85
CA ALA A 173 -15.94 -11.81 3.20
C ALA A 173 -15.09 -10.99 4.19
N PHE A 174 -13.75 -11.06 4.06
CA PHE A 174 -12.83 -10.24 4.86
C PHE A 174 -13.06 -8.75 4.62
N PHE A 175 -13.10 -8.30 3.35
CA PHE A 175 -13.35 -6.90 3.04
C PHE A 175 -14.74 -6.44 3.50
N GLN A 176 -15.77 -7.26 3.35
CA GLN A 176 -17.11 -6.93 3.87
C GLN A 176 -17.09 -6.67 5.38
N ARG A 177 -16.34 -7.48 6.15
CA ARG A 177 -16.16 -7.26 7.59
C ARG A 177 -15.35 -5.98 7.87
N SER A 178 -14.26 -5.75 7.17
CA SER A 178 -13.45 -4.52 7.32
C SER A 178 -14.29 -3.27 7.05
N LEU A 179 -15.11 -3.30 5.99
CA LEU A 179 -16.02 -2.19 5.65
C LEU A 179 -17.08 -1.96 6.73
N ALA A 180 -17.64 -3.02 7.30
CA ALA A 180 -18.58 -2.88 8.43
C ALA A 180 -17.89 -2.19 9.62
N ILE A 181 -16.69 -2.62 10.01
CA ILE A 181 -15.90 -2.00 11.08
C ILE A 181 -15.60 -0.52 10.76
N ALA A 182 -15.24 -0.22 9.51
CA ALA A 182 -14.96 1.14 9.04
C ALA A 182 -16.19 2.04 9.16
N HIS A 183 -17.34 1.60 8.64
CA HIS A 183 -18.59 2.36 8.64
C HIS A 183 -19.15 2.55 10.08
N ASP A 184 -19.06 1.53 10.92
CA ASP A 184 -19.47 1.61 12.33
C ASP A 184 -18.63 2.64 13.10
N ALA A 185 -17.36 2.84 12.72
CA ALA A 185 -16.51 3.89 13.27
C ALA A 185 -16.74 5.28 12.65
N GLY A 186 -17.48 5.39 11.53
CA GLY A 186 -17.76 6.64 10.83
C GLY A 186 -16.82 6.94 9.65
N VAL A 187 -15.98 5.98 9.21
CA VAL A 187 -15.16 6.10 7.99
C VAL A 187 -16.07 6.03 6.77
N LYS A 188 -15.87 6.92 5.80
CA LYS A 188 -16.65 6.98 4.57
C LYS A 188 -16.01 6.12 3.47
N ASP A 189 -16.82 5.68 2.49
CA ASP A 189 -16.33 4.89 1.35
C ASP A 189 -15.19 5.58 0.59
N GLU A 190 -15.25 6.91 0.45
CA GLU A 190 -14.22 7.70 -0.23
C GLU A 190 -12.86 7.71 0.47
N GLN A 191 -12.81 7.33 1.77
CA GLN A 191 -11.57 7.23 2.52
C GLN A 191 -10.90 5.84 2.38
N ILE A 192 -11.57 4.86 1.77
CA ILE A 192 -11.12 3.48 1.76
C ILE A 192 -10.41 3.12 0.46
N ILE A 193 -9.22 2.54 0.58
CA ILE A 193 -8.44 1.94 -0.51
C ILE A 193 -8.23 0.47 -0.13
N LEU A 194 -8.56 -0.46 -1.01
CA LEU A 194 -8.37 -1.89 -0.75
C LEU A 194 -6.99 -2.36 -1.23
N ASP A 195 -6.41 -3.36 -0.56
CA ASP A 195 -5.20 -4.07 -0.98
C ASP A 195 -5.42 -5.59 -0.82
N PRO A 196 -5.21 -6.40 -1.86
CA PRO A 196 -5.40 -7.85 -1.79
C PRO A 196 -4.36 -8.55 -0.90
N GLY A 197 -3.34 -7.86 -0.41
CA GLY A 197 -2.33 -8.40 0.49
C GLY A 197 -1.51 -9.53 -0.12
N ILE A 198 -0.99 -9.34 -1.32
CA ILE A 198 -0.10 -10.32 -1.96
C ILE A 198 1.08 -10.63 -1.04
N GLY A 199 1.33 -11.92 -0.78
CA GLY A 199 2.39 -12.38 0.11
C GLY A 199 2.01 -12.48 1.59
N PHE A 200 0.81 -12.03 1.98
CA PHE A 200 0.30 -12.10 3.34
C PHE A 200 -0.81 -13.15 3.44
N GLY A 201 -0.71 -14.07 4.41
CA GLY A 201 -1.70 -15.11 4.62
C GLY A 201 -2.02 -15.98 3.39
N LYS A 202 -1.09 -16.09 2.44
CA LYS A 202 -1.27 -16.80 1.16
C LYS A 202 -0.01 -17.58 0.80
N ASP A 203 -0.19 -18.79 0.26
CA ASP A 203 0.87 -19.53 -0.41
C ASP A 203 1.10 -18.98 -1.84
N THR A 204 2.06 -19.55 -2.56
CA THR A 204 2.40 -19.11 -3.92
C THR A 204 1.25 -19.32 -4.89
N ALA A 205 0.52 -20.44 -4.79
CA ALA A 205 -0.61 -20.73 -5.67
C ALA A 205 -1.77 -19.74 -5.45
N ALA A 206 -2.11 -19.46 -4.18
CA ALA A 206 -3.13 -18.48 -3.84
C ALA A 206 -2.75 -17.06 -4.31
N ASN A 207 -1.47 -16.66 -4.16
CA ASN A 207 -1.01 -15.35 -4.66
C ASN A 207 -1.15 -15.23 -6.19
N LEU A 208 -0.82 -16.27 -6.95
CA LEU A 208 -1.00 -16.28 -8.40
C LEU A 208 -2.48 -16.23 -8.78
N LEU A 209 -3.33 -17.02 -8.09
CA LEU A 209 -4.78 -17.04 -8.34
C LEU A 209 -5.44 -15.70 -8.04
N VAL A 210 -5.10 -15.06 -6.92
CA VAL A 210 -5.61 -13.71 -6.56
C VAL A 210 -5.25 -12.69 -7.64
N GLN A 211 -4.02 -12.74 -8.17
CA GLN A 211 -3.62 -11.84 -9.25
C GLN A 211 -4.39 -12.10 -10.54
N GLN A 212 -4.65 -13.38 -10.89
CA GLN A 212 -5.46 -13.75 -12.07
C GLN A 212 -6.90 -13.29 -11.97
N ARG A 213 -7.44 -13.16 -10.75
CA ARG A 213 -8.84 -12.84 -10.44
C ARG A 213 -9.00 -11.53 -9.67
N LEU A 214 -8.03 -10.61 -9.77
CA LEU A 214 -8.01 -9.35 -9.02
C LEU A 214 -9.26 -8.50 -9.27
N ASP A 215 -9.76 -8.51 -10.50
CA ASP A 215 -10.96 -7.77 -10.90
C ASP A 215 -12.22 -8.17 -10.11
N GLU A 216 -12.27 -9.39 -9.56
CA GLU A 216 -13.37 -9.84 -8.70
C GLU A 216 -13.36 -9.21 -7.30
N LEU A 217 -12.25 -8.57 -6.89
CA LEU A 217 -12.09 -7.91 -5.58
C LEU A 217 -12.35 -6.40 -5.63
N LEU A 218 -12.53 -5.82 -6.81
CA LEU A 218 -12.68 -4.37 -6.98
C LEU A 218 -14.00 -3.81 -6.43
N VAL A 219 -15.03 -4.65 -6.41
CA VAL A 219 -16.37 -4.27 -5.98
C VAL A 219 -16.74 -5.06 -4.74
N VAL A 220 -17.05 -4.37 -3.65
CA VAL A 220 -17.52 -4.97 -2.39
C VAL A 220 -18.84 -4.30 -2.04
N ASN A 221 -19.87 -5.10 -1.72
CA ASN A 221 -21.22 -4.61 -1.43
C ASN A 221 -21.81 -3.66 -2.51
N GLY A 222 -21.42 -3.84 -3.78
CA GLY A 222 -21.88 -3.01 -4.90
C GLY A 222 -21.12 -1.69 -5.08
N VAL A 223 -20.15 -1.37 -4.24
CA VAL A 223 -19.31 -0.18 -4.33
C VAL A 223 -17.94 -0.55 -4.92
N ARG A 224 -17.44 0.25 -5.88
CA ARG A 224 -16.10 0.13 -6.46
C ARG A 224 -15.12 0.93 -5.61
N TYR A 225 -14.19 0.24 -4.97
CA TYR A 225 -13.10 0.84 -4.19
C TYR A 225 -11.81 0.93 -5.00
N PRO A 226 -10.96 1.97 -4.80
CA PRO A 226 -9.60 1.98 -5.31
C PRO A 226 -8.82 0.75 -4.85
N MET A 227 -7.96 0.19 -5.72
CA MET A 227 -7.18 -1.01 -5.45
C MET A 227 -5.69 -0.71 -5.49
N LEU A 228 -5.01 -0.83 -4.34
CA LEU A 228 -3.56 -0.89 -4.25
C LEU A 228 -3.10 -2.32 -4.52
N PHE A 229 -2.03 -2.49 -5.28
CA PHE A 229 -1.41 -3.78 -5.55
C PHE A 229 0.09 -3.74 -5.24
N ALA A 230 0.56 -4.63 -4.37
CA ALA A 230 1.93 -4.68 -3.87
C ALA A 230 2.57 -6.06 -4.09
N ALA A 231 3.29 -6.25 -5.18
CA ALA A 231 3.98 -7.50 -5.51
C ALA A 231 5.51 -7.38 -5.52
N SER A 232 6.05 -6.18 -5.22
CA SER A 232 7.45 -5.85 -5.41
C SER A 232 8.39 -6.78 -4.64
N ARG A 233 9.23 -7.52 -5.39
CA ARG A 233 10.26 -8.45 -4.91
C ARG A 233 9.72 -9.58 -4.01
N LYS A 234 8.38 -9.82 -4.00
CA LYS A 234 7.75 -10.77 -3.08
C LYS A 234 8.11 -12.23 -3.37
N ARG A 235 8.01 -13.05 -2.32
CA ARG A 235 8.48 -14.45 -2.30
C ARG A 235 7.84 -15.30 -3.40
N PHE A 236 6.54 -15.11 -3.69
CA PHE A 236 5.86 -15.91 -4.71
C PHE A 236 6.54 -15.83 -6.10
N ILE A 237 7.17 -14.69 -6.44
CA ILE A 237 7.95 -14.53 -7.67
C ILE A 237 9.18 -15.44 -7.64
N GLY A 238 9.91 -15.42 -6.52
CA GLY A 238 11.07 -16.29 -6.33
C GLY A 238 10.71 -17.77 -6.36
N ASP A 239 9.63 -18.15 -5.68
CA ASP A 239 9.14 -19.53 -5.66
C ASP A 239 8.70 -20.01 -7.07
N THR A 240 8.15 -19.10 -7.89
CA THR A 240 7.67 -19.45 -9.25
C THR A 240 8.83 -19.56 -10.26
N LEU A 241 9.82 -18.68 -10.16
CA LEU A 241 10.88 -18.55 -11.18
C LEU A 241 12.26 -19.03 -10.71
N GLY A 242 12.41 -19.42 -9.43
CA GLY A 242 13.70 -19.80 -8.86
C GLY A 242 14.67 -18.62 -8.66
N LEU A 243 14.15 -17.37 -8.50
CA LEU A 243 14.96 -16.16 -8.47
C LEU A 243 15.27 -15.69 -7.04
N PRO A 244 16.50 -15.21 -6.75
CA PRO A 244 16.83 -14.48 -5.55
C PRO A 244 16.11 -13.12 -5.54
N THR A 245 16.07 -12.45 -4.38
CA THR A 245 15.25 -11.24 -4.19
C THR A 245 15.65 -10.06 -5.08
N ASP A 246 16.93 -9.90 -5.34
CA ASP A 246 17.54 -8.83 -6.14
C ASP A 246 17.34 -9.00 -7.65
N GLU A 247 17.00 -10.21 -8.11
CA GLU A 247 16.73 -10.52 -9.51
C GLU A 247 15.23 -10.57 -9.87
N ARG A 248 14.34 -9.98 -9.06
CA ARG A 248 12.87 -10.07 -9.24
C ARG A 248 12.25 -8.82 -9.88
N MET A 249 13.02 -7.87 -10.37
CA MET A 249 12.49 -6.59 -10.83
C MET A 249 11.59 -6.75 -12.07
N GLU A 250 12.03 -7.49 -13.10
CA GLU A 250 11.26 -7.67 -14.34
C GLU A 250 9.95 -8.44 -14.08
N ALA A 251 10.03 -9.50 -13.25
CA ALA A 251 8.86 -10.28 -12.87
C ALA A 251 7.90 -9.47 -11.97
N THR A 252 8.44 -8.59 -11.12
CA THR A 252 7.66 -7.57 -10.40
C THR A 252 6.90 -6.69 -11.38
N GLY A 253 7.58 -6.18 -12.42
CA GLY A 253 6.97 -5.36 -13.47
C GLY A 253 5.84 -6.10 -14.18
N ALA A 254 6.07 -7.34 -14.60
CA ALA A 254 5.05 -8.17 -15.23
C ALA A 254 3.81 -8.36 -14.33
N ALA A 255 4.02 -8.64 -13.03
CA ALA A 255 2.95 -8.77 -12.06
C ALA A 255 2.12 -7.48 -11.94
N HIS A 256 2.77 -6.31 -11.87
CA HIS A 256 2.08 -5.02 -11.79
C HIS A 256 1.33 -4.67 -13.07
N VAL A 257 1.90 -4.93 -14.25
CA VAL A 257 1.20 -4.73 -15.54
C VAL A 257 -0.09 -5.57 -15.59
N VAL A 258 -0.03 -6.84 -15.19
CA VAL A 258 -1.24 -7.69 -15.12
C VAL A 258 -2.24 -7.13 -14.12
N ALA A 259 -1.81 -6.68 -12.93
CA ALA A 259 -2.70 -6.10 -11.95
C ALA A 259 -3.39 -4.83 -12.46
N ILE A 260 -2.67 -3.94 -13.16
CA ILE A 260 -3.24 -2.73 -13.77
C ILE A 260 -4.28 -3.10 -14.83
N THR A 261 -4.00 -4.10 -15.68
CA THR A 261 -4.97 -4.60 -16.67
C THR A 261 -6.19 -5.27 -16.04
N ARG A 262 -6.10 -5.65 -14.75
CA ARG A 262 -7.16 -6.19 -13.91
C ARG A 262 -7.80 -5.15 -13.00
N GLY A 263 -7.48 -3.87 -13.16
CA GLY A 263 -8.15 -2.77 -12.47
C GLY A 263 -7.45 -2.24 -11.22
N ALA A 264 -6.19 -2.61 -10.94
CA ALA A 264 -5.42 -1.94 -9.90
C ALA A 264 -5.22 -0.46 -10.24
N ASP A 265 -5.39 0.42 -9.26
CA ASP A 265 -5.34 1.87 -9.41
C ASP A 265 -4.04 2.46 -8.85
N MET A 266 -3.37 1.70 -7.98
CA MET A 266 -2.12 2.06 -7.33
C MET A 266 -1.20 0.85 -7.24
N VAL A 267 0.11 1.06 -7.32
CA VAL A 267 1.13 0.03 -7.11
C VAL A 267 2.14 0.46 -6.05
N ARG A 268 2.57 -0.47 -5.18
CA ARG A 268 3.56 -0.21 -4.11
C ARG A 268 4.86 -0.95 -4.40
N VAL A 269 5.97 -0.22 -4.56
CA VAL A 269 7.19 -0.73 -5.16
C VAL A 269 8.49 -0.22 -4.52
N HIS A 270 9.56 -1.04 -4.58
CA HIS A 270 10.92 -0.63 -4.23
C HIS A 270 11.61 0.08 -5.42
N ASP A 271 11.47 -0.47 -6.64
CA ASP A 271 12.15 0.00 -7.84
C ASP A 271 11.26 1.00 -8.61
N VAL A 272 11.19 2.25 -8.12
CA VAL A 272 10.22 3.25 -8.62
C VAL A 272 10.42 3.53 -10.11
N LEU A 273 11.63 3.88 -10.57
CA LEU A 273 11.85 4.35 -11.94
C LEU A 273 11.38 3.36 -13.03
N PRO A 274 11.81 2.08 -13.03
CA PRO A 274 11.35 1.14 -14.04
C PRO A 274 9.86 0.88 -13.96
N ILE A 275 9.30 0.74 -12.74
CA ILE A 275 7.88 0.46 -12.57
C ILE A 275 7.00 1.66 -12.96
N ALA A 276 7.38 2.89 -12.63
CA ALA A 276 6.67 4.10 -13.07
C ALA A 276 6.57 4.18 -14.60
N ARG A 277 7.65 3.81 -15.32
CA ARG A 277 7.63 3.73 -16.79
C ARG A 277 6.69 2.65 -17.31
N MET A 278 6.67 1.47 -16.67
CA MET A 278 5.76 0.38 -17.01
C MET A 278 4.30 0.76 -16.74
N CYS A 279 4.00 1.37 -15.59
CA CYS A 279 2.67 1.87 -15.27
C CYS A 279 2.19 2.89 -16.30
N ARG A 280 3.03 3.89 -16.61
CA ARG A 280 2.71 4.92 -17.60
C ARG A 280 2.41 4.34 -18.99
N MET A 281 3.22 3.37 -19.44
CA MET A 281 2.98 2.70 -20.72
C MET A 281 1.70 1.87 -20.68
N THR A 282 1.45 1.16 -19.58
CA THR A 282 0.25 0.35 -19.39
C THR A 282 -1.01 1.22 -19.40
N ASP A 283 -0.99 2.42 -18.77
CA ASP A 283 -2.12 3.35 -18.76
C ASP A 283 -2.53 3.78 -20.20
N PHE A 284 -1.56 3.97 -21.09
CA PHE A 284 -1.85 4.21 -22.52
C PHE A 284 -2.47 2.97 -23.19
N LEU A 285 -1.93 1.78 -22.90
CA LEU A 285 -2.40 0.53 -23.52
C LEU A 285 -3.81 0.12 -23.06
N VAL A 286 -4.19 0.45 -21.83
CA VAL A 286 -5.53 0.15 -21.28
C VAL A 286 -6.53 1.30 -21.45
N GLY A 287 -6.10 2.44 -22.04
CA GLY A 287 -6.97 3.58 -22.32
C GLY A 287 -7.26 4.51 -21.15
N ARG A 288 -6.50 4.42 -20.04
CA ARG A 288 -6.54 5.40 -18.94
C ARG A 288 -5.94 6.74 -19.35
N ARG A 289 -5.03 6.73 -20.31
CA ARG A 289 -4.40 7.91 -20.90
C ARG A 289 -4.55 7.90 -22.40
N ILE A 290 -4.72 9.08 -22.98
CA ILE A 290 -4.81 9.29 -24.44
C ILE A 290 -3.47 9.86 -24.91
N TYR A 291 -2.87 9.22 -25.93
CA TYR A 291 -1.69 9.77 -26.59
C TYR A 291 -2.06 11.02 -27.38
N ALA A 292 -1.43 12.14 -27.08
CA ALA A 292 -1.46 13.35 -27.88
C ALA A 292 -0.06 13.57 -28.49
N PRO A 293 0.10 13.57 -29.80
CA PRO A 293 1.36 13.93 -30.43
C PRO A 293 1.72 15.39 -30.09
N ALA A 294 3.01 15.65 -29.89
CA ALA A 294 3.56 16.98 -29.62
C ALA A 294 3.46 17.90 -30.85
#